data_0e92f124e14d97803030f115f0ef2dad
#
_entry.id   0e92f124e14d97803030f115f0ef2dad
#
_cell.length_a   1.000
_cell.length_b   1.000
_cell.length_c   1.000
_cell.angle_alpha   90.00
_cell.angle_beta   90.00
_cell.angle_gamma   90.00
#
_symmetry.space_group_name_H-M   'P 1'
#
loop_
_entity.id
_entity.type
_entity.pdbx_description
1 polymer ?
#
loop_
_entity_poly.entity_id
_entity_poly.type
_entity_poly.pdbx_seq_one_letter_code
_entity_poly.pdbx_strand_id
1 'polypeptide(L)'
;INASTVPGVLVNDKVEELENWLSNKYSDGNIKYGFQGQAEETEEVNEFLVVAGGTAIFVMLLMLLTQFNSFYQSLLIMSSVVMSFVGVLLGLLITNKPFSSTMTGISIVTLAGIVVNNNIVLIDTFNRLKSDMPHEEITKIIKITCMQRLRPILLTTTTTILGLPV
;
A
#
# COMPACT_ATOMS: atom_id res chain seq x y z
N ILE A 1 6.47 -9.79 33.72
CA ILE A 1 5.12 -10.40 33.72
C ILE A 1 4.80 -10.69 32.26
N ASN A 2 4.53 -11.95 31.93
CA ASN A 2 4.07 -12.32 30.58
C ASN A 2 2.53 -12.35 30.59
N ALA A 3 1.93 -11.70 29.62
CA ALA A 3 0.49 -11.72 29.39
C ALA A 3 0.22 -11.98 27.91
N SER A 4 -0.82 -12.72 27.60
CA SER A 4 -1.31 -12.94 26.25
C SER A 4 -2.72 -12.39 26.09
N THR A 5 -3.03 -11.82 24.93
CA THR A 5 -4.37 -11.34 24.63
C THR A 5 -5.30 -12.48 24.21
N VAL A 6 -6.59 -12.32 24.48
CA VAL A 6 -7.62 -13.24 24.02
C VAL A 6 -7.76 -13.15 22.48
N PRO A 7 -8.03 -14.25 21.77
CA PRO A 7 -8.23 -14.23 20.32
C PRO A 7 -9.29 -13.19 19.92
N GLY A 8 -8.93 -12.30 18.97
CA GLY A 8 -9.81 -11.23 18.48
C GLY A 8 -9.57 -9.84 19.06
N VAL A 9 -8.65 -9.69 20.01
CA VAL A 9 -8.26 -8.38 20.55
C VAL A 9 -6.85 -8.03 20.07
N LEU A 10 -6.69 -6.83 19.51
CA LEU A 10 -5.38 -6.33 19.10
C LEU A 10 -4.51 -6.06 20.34
N VAL A 11 -3.27 -6.54 20.30
CA VAL A 11 -2.29 -6.35 21.38
C VAL A 11 -2.06 -4.86 21.64
N ASN A 12 -1.95 -4.07 20.56
CA ASN A 12 -1.68 -2.64 20.64
C ASN A 12 -2.77 -1.86 21.41
N ASP A 13 -4.06 -2.18 21.17
CA ASP A 13 -5.17 -1.53 21.88
C ASP A 13 -5.11 -1.79 23.39
N LYS A 14 -4.69 -3.01 23.77
CA LYS A 14 -4.54 -3.37 25.19
C LYS A 14 -3.27 -2.78 25.81
N VAL A 15 -2.22 -2.61 25.06
CA VAL A 15 -1.00 -1.93 25.51
C VAL A 15 -1.31 -0.46 25.81
N GLU A 16 -2.01 0.24 24.90
CA GLU A 16 -2.40 1.65 25.08
C GLU A 16 -3.34 1.84 26.28
N GLU A 17 -4.31 0.92 26.46
CA GLU A 17 -5.20 0.93 27.64
C GLU A 17 -4.41 0.75 28.94
N LEU A 18 -3.44 -0.17 28.97
CA LEU A 18 -2.58 -0.43 30.12
C LEU A 18 -1.63 0.74 30.40
N GLU A 19 -1.08 1.35 29.36
CA GLU A 19 -0.19 2.50 29.47
C GLU A 19 -0.92 3.70 30.06
N ASN A 20 -2.14 3.99 29.59
CA ASN A 20 -3.00 5.01 30.15
C ASN A 20 -3.40 4.71 31.60
N TRP A 21 -3.66 3.45 31.95
CA TRP A 21 -3.97 3.05 33.32
C TRP A 21 -2.77 3.18 34.24
N LEU A 22 -1.58 2.74 33.80
CA LEU A 22 -0.33 2.82 34.56
C LEU A 22 0.10 4.27 34.79
N SER A 23 0.01 5.12 33.77
CA SER A 23 0.35 6.54 33.87
C SER A 23 -0.57 7.30 34.86
N ASN A 24 -1.85 6.94 34.88
CA ASN A 24 -2.80 7.51 35.85
C ASN A 24 -2.58 7.03 37.31
N LYS A 25 -2.18 5.74 37.46
CA LYS A 25 -2.08 5.11 38.78
C LYS A 25 -0.72 5.33 39.44
N TYR A 26 0.34 5.44 38.64
CA TYR A 26 1.73 5.56 39.11
C TYR A 26 2.40 6.83 38.58
N SER A 27 1.72 7.95 38.71
CA SER A 27 2.18 9.29 38.31
C SER A 27 3.45 9.78 39.05
N ASP A 28 3.93 9.05 40.05
CA ASP A 28 5.03 9.45 40.97
C ASP A 28 6.45 9.18 40.43
N GLY A 29 6.60 8.86 39.13
CA GLY A 29 7.92 8.86 38.44
C GLY A 29 8.97 7.82 38.88
N ASN A 30 8.63 6.96 39.85
CA ASN A 30 9.61 6.04 40.46
C ASN A 30 9.61 4.61 39.84
N ILE A 31 8.69 4.33 38.92
CA ILE A 31 8.58 3.02 38.25
C ILE A 31 8.74 3.25 36.74
N LYS A 32 9.84 2.75 36.18
CA LYS A 32 10.01 2.67 34.73
C LYS A 32 9.39 1.34 34.27
N TYR A 33 8.33 1.42 33.47
CA TYR A 33 7.75 0.26 32.80
C TYR A 33 8.01 0.39 31.30
N GLY A 34 8.23 -0.74 30.66
CA GLY A 34 8.36 -0.83 29.20
C GLY A 34 7.65 -2.11 28.76
N PHE A 35 6.85 -2.00 27.72
CA PHE A 35 6.22 -3.15 27.09
C PHE A 35 7.21 -3.75 26.12
N GLN A 36 7.61 -5.01 26.34
CA GLN A 36 8.51 -5.78 25.45
C GLN A 36 7.72 -6.87 24.73
N GLY A 37 8.25 -7.32 23.59
CA GLY A 37 7.66 -8.35 22.76
C GLY A 37 6.91 -7.79 21.56
N GLN A 38 5.73 -8.31 21.27
CA GLN A 38 5.00 -8.01 20.03
C GLN A 38 4.67 -6.49 19.82
N ALA A 39 4.51 -5.74 20.91
CA ALA A 39 4.27 -4.30 20.82
C ALA A 39 5.51 -3.54 20.34
N GLU A 40 6.68 -3.85 20.92
CA GLU A 40 7.97 -3.26 20.55
C GLU A 40 8.34 -3.60 19.09
N GLU A 41 8.21 -4.90 18.71
CA GLU A 41 8.41 -5.35 17.34
C GLU A 41 7.47 -4.63 16.34
N THR A 42 6.22 -4.37 16.74
CA THR A 42 5.24 -3.68 15.88
C THR A 42 5.61 -2.21 15.70
N GLU A 43 6.13 -1.55 16.74
CA GLU A 43 6.56 -0.15 16.68
C GLU A 43 7.79 0.01 15.78
N GLU A 44 8.80 -0.85 15.93
CA GLU A 44 9.98 -0.87 15.05
C GLU A 44 9.60 -1.12 13.58
N VAL A 45 8.69 -2.07 13.34
CA VAL A 45 8.19 -2.36 11.98
C VAL A 45 7.41 -1.17 11.42
N ASN A 46 6.61 -0.48 12.23
CA ASN A 46 5.87 0.70 11.78
C ASN A 46 6.81 1.84 11.38
N GLU A 47 7.82 2.13 12.20
CA GLU A 47 8.82 3.15 11.89
C GLU A 47 9.56 2.79 10.59
N PHE A 48 9.99 1.54 10.46
CA PHE A 48 10.63 1.04 9.24
C PHE A 48 9.69 1.18 8.02
N LEU A 49 8.41 0.81 8.12
CA LEU A 49 7.46 0.90 7.02
C LEU A 49 7.23 2.35 6.56
N VAL A 50 7.18 3.31 7.47
CA VAL A 50 7.03 4.72 7.14
C VAL A 50 8.24 5.23 6.37
N VAL A 51 9.45 4.95 6.85
CA VAL A 51 10.69 5.38 6.20
C VAL A 51 10.90 4.66 4.87
N ALA A 52 10.77 3.34 4.86
CA ALA A 52 10.93 2.52 3.66
C ALA A 52 9.86 2.83 2.60
N GLY A 53 8.60 2.98 3.02
CA GLY A 53 7.48 3.35 2.14
C GLY A 53 7.67 4.73 1.53
N GLY A 54 8.05 5.73 2.33
CA GLY A 54 8.34 7.07 1.86
C GLY A 54 9.51 7.10 0.86
N THR A 55 10.58 6.39 1.18
CA THR A 55 11.75 6.24 0.28
C THR A 55 11.36 5.54 -1.02
N ALA A 56 10.59 4.47 -0.94
CA ALA A 56 10.13 3.74 -2.12
C ALA A 56 9.25 4.61 -3.03
N ILE A 57 8.32 5.38 -2.47
CA ILE A 57 7.48 6.32 -3.23
C ILE A 57 8.33 7.39 -3.90
N PHE A 58 9.33 7.94 -3.20
CA PHE A 58 10.23 8.95 -3.74
C PHE A 58 11.06 8.41 -4.90
N VAL A 59 11.71 7.26 -4.73
CA VAL A 59 12.49 6.60 -5.78
C VAL A 59 11.61 6.23 -6.97
N MET A 60 10.40 5.73 -6.72
CA MET A 60 9.43 5.42 -7.76
C MET A 60 9.05 6.66 -8.57
N LEU A 61 8.79 7.80 -7.91
CA LEU A 61 8.50 9.06 -8.58
C LEU A 61 9.67 9.50 -9.47
N LEU A 62 10.91 9.43 -8.99
CA LEU A 62 12.09 9.76 -9.78
C LEU A 62 12.22 8.86 -11.01
N MET A 63 12.02 7.55 -10.85
CA MET A 63 12.06 6.60 -11.97
C MET A 63 10.98 6.92 -13.02
N LEU A 64 9.75 7.20 -12.58
CA LEU A 64 8.64 7.54 -13.48
C LEU A 64 8.91 8.84 -14.24
N LEU A 65 9.43 9.86 -13.56
CA LEU A 65 9.80 11.14 -14.19
C LEU A 65 10.88 10.93 -15.27
N THR A 66 11.89 10.13 -14.98
CA THR A 66 12.97 9.81 -15.92
C THR A 66 12.44 9.00 -17.11
N GLN A 67 11.55 8.03 -16.87
CA GLN A 67 11.04 7.11 -17.91
C GLN A 67 10.08 7.81 -18.88
N PHE A 68 9.16 8.61 -18.37
CA PHE A 68 8.11 9.23 -19.20
C PHE A 68 8.46 10.65 -19.65
N ASN A 69 9.49 11.26 -19.06
CA ASN A 69 9.85 12.67 -19.28
C ASN A 69 8.62 13.61 -19.22
N SER A 70 7.64 13.27 -18.38
CA SER A 70 6.36 13.97 -18.26
C SER A 70 5.88 13.92 -16.82
N PHE A 71 5.83 15.08 -16.19
CA PHE A 71 5.35 15.22 -14.81
C PHE A 71 3.89 14.77 -14.67
N TYR A 72 3.05 15.11 -15.67
CA TYR A 72 1.63 14.75 -15.66
C TYR A 72 1.41 13.24 -15.69
N GLN A 73 2.13 12.50 -16.53
CA GLN A 73 1.99 11.06 -16.64
C GLN A 73 2.47 10.35 -15.37
N SER A 74 3.59 10.83 -14.80
CA SER A 74 4.11 10.31 -13.54
C SER A 74 3.12 10.53 -12.39
N LEU A 75 2.53 11.71 -12.30
CA LEU A 75 1.53 12.02 -11.27
C LEU A 75 0.25 11.18 -11.45
N LEU A 76 -0.15 10.92 -12.68
CA LEU A 76 -1.31 10.07 -12.98
C LEU A 76 -1.07 8.62 -12.54
N ILE A 77 0.13 8.07 -12.75
CA ILE A 77 0.50 6.75 -12.23
C ILE A 77 0.51 6.77 -10.70
N MET A 78 1.08 7.80 -10.08
CA MET A 78 1.11 7.92 -8.61
C MET A 78 -0.29 8.01 -7.99
N SER A 79 -1.25 8.66 -8.67
CA SER A 79 -2.64 8.72 -8.19
C SER A 79 -3.28 7.34 -8.06
N SER A 80 -2.88 6.38 -8.89
CA SER A 80 -3.38 5.00 -8.80
C SER A 80 -2.88 4.26 -7.56
N VAL A 81 -1.70 4.62 -7.04
CA VAL A 81 -1.19 4.10 -5.75
C VAL A 81 -2.11 4.56 -4.61
N VAL A 82 -2.53 5.83 -4.62
CA VAL A 82 -3.48 6.35 -3.63
C VAL A 82 -4.82 5.63 -3.73
N MET A 83 -5.33 5.39 -4.95
CA MET A 83 -6.56 4.61 -5.16
C MET A 83 -6.42 3.16 -4.69
N SER A 84 -5.25 2.56 -4.86
CA SER A 84 -4.95 1.22 -4.33
C SER A 84 -5.02 1.18 -2.80
N PHE A 85 -4.48 2.18 -2.12
CA PHE A 85 -4.57 2.31 -0.66
C PHE A 85 -6.03 2.40 -0.19
N VAL A 86 -6.84 3.23 -0.83
CA VAL A 86 -8.28 3.32 -0.55
C VAL A 86 -8.96 1.96 -0.77
N GLY A 87 -8.58 1.24 -1.82
CA GLY A 87 -9.10 -0.10 -2.11
C GLY A 87 -8.81 -1.11 -1.00
N VAL A 88 -7.61 -1.10 -0.42
CA VAL A 88 -7.25 -1.97 0.72
C VAL A 88 -8.10 -1.63 1.95
N LEU A 89 -8.24 -0.33 2.29
CA LEU A 89 -9.06 0.08 3.42
C LEU A 89 -10.53 -0.31 3.26
N LEU A 90 -11.10 -0.15 2.06
CA LEU A 90 -12.46 -0.60 1.76
C LEU A 90 -12.57 -2.12 1.87
N GLY A 91 -11.57 -2.86 1.41
CA GLY A 91 -11.52 -4.32 1.54
C GLY A 91 -11.55 -4.78 3.00
N LEU A 92 -10.75 -4.15 3.87
CA LEU A 92 -10.75 -4.42 5.31
C LEU A 92 -12.10 -4.10 5.95
N LEU A 93 -12.72 -2.99 5.57
CA LEU A 93 -14.02 -2.57 6.09
C LEU A 93 -15.12 -3.56 5.71
N ILE A 94 -15.14 -4.03 4.45
CA ILE A 94 -16.15 -5.00 3.97
C ILE A 94 -15.94 -6.36 4.63
N THR A 95 -14.69 -6.80 4.81
CA THR A 95 -14.38 -8.10 5.42
C THR A 95 -14.45 -8.08 6.95
N ASN A 96 -14.64 -6.89 7.55
CA ASN A 96 -14.70 -6.67 8.99
C ASN A 96 -13.49 -7.27 9.74
N LYS A 97 -12.31 -7.24 9.09
CA LYS A 97 -11.06 -7.70 9.68
C LYS A 97 -10.35 -6.55 10.38
N PRO A 98 -9.70 -6.79 11.54
CA PRO A 98 -8.96 -5.76 12.25
C PRO A 98 -7.76 -5.29 11.42
N PHE A 99 -7.46 -4.00 11.50
CA PHE A 99 -6.26 -3.42 10.88
C PHE A 99 -5.02 -3.88 11.66
N SER A 100 -4.14 -4.63 11.00
CA SER A 100 -2.82 -4.97 11.53
C SER A 100 -1.77 -4.15 10.79
N SER A 101 -1.06 -3.28 11.50
CA SER A 101 -0.05 -2.40 10.91
C SER A 101 0.98 -3.18 10.07
N THR A 102 1.49 -4.28 10.59
CA THR A 102 2.51 -5.09 9.91
C THR A 102 1.95 -5.79 8.67
N MET A 103 0.87 -6.58 8.82
CA MET A 103 0.30 -7.35 7.71
C MET A 103 -0.30 -6.44 6.63
N THR A 104 -1.08 -5.44 7.06
CA THR A 104 -1.72 -4.50 6.14
C THR A 104 -0.68 -3.58 5.48
N GLY A 105 0.34 -3.12 6.22
CA GLY A 105 1.41 -2.29 5.70
C GLY A 105 2.20 -2.99 4.59
N ILE A 106 2.63 -4.22 4.81
CA ILE A 106 3.33 -5.03 3.78
C ILE A 106 2.43 -5.25 2.56
N SER A 107 1.16 -5.54 2.77
CA SER A 107 0.18 -5.75 1.69
C SER A 107 0.00 -4.50 0.84
N ILE A 108 -0.07 -3.31 1.44
CA ILE A 108 -0.17 -2.02 0.75
C ILE A 108 1.06 -1.78 -0.14
N VAL A 109 2.27 -1.97 0.40
CA VAL A 109 3.52 -1.77 -0.37
C VAL A 109 3.58 -2.74 -1.55
N THR A 110 3.24 -4.00 -1.34
CA THR A 110 3.22 -5.02 -2.39
C THR A 110 2.19 -4.68 -3.48
N LEU A 111 0.98 -4.30 -3.08
CA LEU A 111 -0.09 -3.95 -4.01
C LEU A 111 0.26 -2.69 -4.82
N ALA A 112 0.85 -1.68 -4.17
CA ALA A 112 1.33 -0.47 -4.86
C ALA A 112 2.31 -0.81 -5.98
N GLY A 113 3.28 -1.70 -5.75
CA GLY A 113 4.24 -2.15 -6.76
C GLY A 113 3.56 -2.82 -7.96
N ILE A 114 2.57 -3.69 -7.73
CA ILE A 114 1.81 -4.37 -8.79
C ILE A 114 1.01 -3.36 -9.62
N VAL A 115 0.30 -2.44 -8.95
CA VAL A 115 -0.54 -1.44 -9.61
C VAL A 115 0.29 -0.48 -10.46
N VAL A 116 1.42 0.00 -9.92
CA VAL A 116 2.33 0.89 -10.68
C VAL A 116 2.89 0.19 -11.91
N ASN A 117 3.35 -1.05 -11.78
CA ASN A 117 3.85 -1.82 -12.92
C ASN A 117 2.81 -1.96 -14.04
N ASN A 118 1.56 -2.28 -13.69
CA ASN A 118 0.48 -2.37 -14.67
C ASN A 118 0.19 -1.03 -15.36
N ASN A 119 0.23 0.08 -14.61
CA ASN A 119 -0.01 1.42 -15.16
C ASN A 119 1.13 1.93 -16.04
N ILE A 120 2.40 1.62 -15.69
CA ILE A 120 3.56 1.93 -16.54
C ILE A 120 3.36 1.33 -17.92
N VAL A 121 3.02 0.04 -17.99
CA VAL A 121 2.83 -0.68 -19.25
C VAL A 121 1.64 -0.12 -20.04
N LEU A 122 0.57 0.31 -19.35
CA LEU A 122 -0.60 0.91 -20.00
C LEU A 122 -0.24 2.25 -20.65
N ILE A 123 0.44 3.14 -19.92
CA ILE A 123 0.82 4.48 -20.40
C ILE A 123 1.90 4.38 -21.49
N ASP A 124 2.86 3.49 -21.35
CA ASP A 124 3.86 3.23 -22.38
C ASP A 124 3.20 2.80 -23.70
N THR A 125 2.24 1.87 -23.63
CA THR A 125 1.48 1.43 -24.82
C THR A 125 0.69 2.58 -25.43
N PHE A 126 0.06 3.42 -24.61
CA PHE A 126 -0.65 4.60 -25.09
C PHE A 126 0.28 5.59 -25.80
N ASN A 127 1.44 5.89 -25.23
CA ASN A 127 2.41 6.81 -25.81
C ASN A 127 2.94 6.26 -27.13
N ARG A 128 3.21 4.97 -27.22
CA ARG A 128 3.64 4.30 -28.45
C ARG A 128 2.58 4.38 -29.55
N LEU A 129 1.33 4.00 -29.22
CA LEU A 129 0.23 4.08 -30.20
C LEU A 129 -0.05 5.52 -30.65
N LYS A 130 0.09 6.49 -29.74
CA LYS A 130 -0.05 7.92 -30.10
C LYS A 130 1.05 8.37 -31.04
N SER A 131 2.27 7.86 -30.92
CA SER A 131 3.38 8.14 -31.84
C SER A 131 3.18 7.47 -33.20
N ASP A 132 2.67 6.25 -33.21
CA ASP A 132 2.43 5.47 -34.43
C ASP A 132 1.23 5.99 -35.24
N MET A 133 0.26 6.62 -34.58
CA MET A 133 -0.99 7.11 -35.18
C MET A 133 -1.25 8.61 -34.85
N PRO A 134 -0.42 9.55 -35.33
CA PRO A 134 -0.48 10.95 -34.94
C PRO A 134 -1.73 11.70 -35.40
N HIS A 135 -2.44 11.19 -36.41
CA HIS A 135 -3.65 11.81 -36.99
C HIS A 135 -4.96 11.22 -36.44
N GLU A 136 -4.89 10.19 -35.61
CA GLU A 136 -6.07 9.57 -35.02
C GLU A 136 -6.55 10.30 -33.76
N GLU A 137 -7.87 10.23 -33.52
CA GLU A 137 -8.44 10.80 -32.29
C GLU A 137 -7.91 10.10 -31.03
N ILE A 138 -7.59 10.91 -30.00
CA ILE A 138 -7.09 10.41 -28.71
C ILE A 138 -8.03 9.35 -28.11
N THR A 139 -9.34 9.55 -28.25
CA THR A 139 -10.36 8.61 -27.77
C THR A 139 -10.23 7.22 -28.39
N LYS A 140 -9.91 7.18 -29.72
CA LYS A 140 -9.70 5.93 -30.43
C LYS A 140 -8.43 5.22 -29.96
N ILE A 141 -7.33 5.98 -29.77
CA ILE A 141 -6.06 5.47 -29.26
C ILE A 141 -6.27 4.88 -27.85
N ILE A 142 -6.98 5.56 -26.96
CA ILE A 142 -7.30 5.04 -25.62
C ILE A 142 -8.08 3.73 -25.72
N LYS A 143 -9.10 3.63 -26.55
CA LYS A 143 -9.86 2.38 -26.72
C LYS A 143 -8.98 1.24 -27.18
N ILE A 144 -8.11 1.44 -28.16
CA ILE A 144 -7.19 0.42 -28.67
C ILE A 144 -6.21 0.00 -27.56
N THR A 145 -5.63 0.95 -26.82
CA THR A 145 -4.74 0.68 -25.70
C THR A 145 -5.44 -0.18 -24.64
N CYS A 146 -6.63 0.20 -24.22
CA CYS A 146 -7.41 -0.56 -23.26
C CYS A 146 -7.72 -1.97 -23.75
N MET A 147 -8.14 -2.14 -24.99
CA MET A 147 -8.45 -3.46 -25.55
C MET A 147 -7.21 -4.38 -25.61
N GLN A 148 -6.05 -3.84 -25.96
CA GLN A 148 -4.81 -4.60 -26.02
C GLN A 148 -4.30 -5.00 -24.62
N ARG A 149 -4.50 -4.16 -23.62
CA ARG A 149 -3.95 -4.35 -22.27
C ARG A 149 -4.94 -4.95 -21.27
N LEU A 150 -6.23 -4.92 -21.57
CA LEU A 150 -7.27 -5.47 -20.68
C LEU A 150 -7.03 -6.96 -20.37
N ARG A 151 -6.75 -7.76 -21.41
CA ARG A 151 -6.54 -9.21 -21.25
C ARG A 151 -5.32 -9.54 -20.37
N PRO A 152 -4.10 -9.00 -20.61
CA PRO A 152 -2.95 -9.21 -19.72
C PRO A 152 -3.21 -8.73 -18.28
N ILE A 153 -3.82 -7.55 -18.10
CA ILE A 153 -4.09 -6.99 -16.77
C ILE A 153 -5.10 -7.85 -16.00
N LEU A 154 -6.17 -8.29 -16.63
CA LEU A 154 -7.13 -9.20 -16.02
C LEU A 154 -6.50 -10.53 -15.64
N LEU A 155 -5.64 -11.08 -16.50
CA LEU A 155 -4.94 -12.32 -16.21
C LEU A 155 -4.02 -12.19 -15.01
N THR A 156 -3.17 -11.15 -14.96
CA THR A 156 -2.28 -10.90 -13.83
C THR A 156 -3.06 -10.66 -12.54
N THR A 157 -4.11 -9.86 -12.58
CA THR A 157 -4.95 -9.60 -11.40
C THR A 157 -5.61 -10.88 -10.89
N THR A 158 -6.18 -11.68 -11.78
CA THR A 158 -6.82 -12.94 -11.41
C THR A 158 -5.82 -13.94 -10.84
N THR A 159 -4.64 -14.08 -11.45
CA THR A 159 -3.59 -14.97 -10.94
C THR A 159 -3.04 -14.50 -9.59
N THR A 160 -2.93 -13.18 -9.37
CA THR A 160 -2.51 -12.64 -8.07
C THR A 160 -3.55 -12.94 -6.99
N ILE A 161 -4.84 -12.73 -7.26
CA ILE A 161 -5.92 -13.02 -6.31
C ILE A 161 -5.98 -14.53 -5.98
N LEU A 162 -5.85 -15.40 -6.98
CA LEU A 162 -5.89 -16.85 -6.79
C LEU A 162 -4.59 -17.42 -6.19
N GLY A 163 -3.46 -16.76 -6.41
CA GLY A 163 -2.15 -17.18 -5.94
C GLY A 163 -1.80 -16.72 -4.51
N LEU A 164 -2.55 -15.78 -3.96
CA LEU A 164 -2.44 -15.39 -2.55
C LEU A 164 -3.36 -16.31 -1.72
N PRO A 165 -2.80 -17.31 -1.02
CA PRO A 165 -3.62 -18.08 -0.09
C PRO A 165 -4.14 -17.16 1.02
N VAL A 166 -5.43 -17.19 1.20
CA VAL A 166 -6.15 -16.46 2.25
C VAL A 166 -5.86 -17.09 3.63
#